data_f59240af896763b11da6b64d057af953
#
_entry.id   f59240af896763b11da6b64d057af953
#
_cell.length_a   1.000
_cell.length_b   1.000
_cell.length_c   1.000
_cell.angle_alpha   90.00
_cell.angle_beta   90.00
_cell.angle_gamma   90.00
#
_symmetry.space_group_name_H-M   'P 1'
#
loop_
_entity.id
_entity.type
_entity.pdbx_description
1 polymer ?
#
loop_
_entity_poly.entity_id
_entity_poly.type
_entity_poly.pdbx_seq_one_letter_code
_entity_poly.pdbx_strand_id
1 'polypeptide(L)'
;MTTQKRTLLDLNAMVEDTLDNVPDAPDYSNPPAGEYTLGVKDCKIETYKPKAGGEAQRLKITYTVEETKSVADGGSPVPNGTMFTETFMATEQGLGYFKARIKGIMAASDLIGVSLGDMMGSVKGATFDARLTIKKSPNPAGGEYENVQIRVVQQKA
;
A
#
# COMPACT_ATOMS: atom_id res chain seq x y z
N MET A 1 -0.70 26.65 -4.19
CA MET A 1 -0.37 25.24 -4.42
C MET A 1 -0.70 24.87 -5.83
N THR A 2 0.26 24.44 -6.56
CA THR A 2 0.02 23.96 -7.91
C THR A 2 -0.62 22.59 -7.84
N THR A 3 -1.86 22.53 -8.25
CA THR A 3 -2.49 21.26 -8.54
C THR A 3 -1.67 20.63 -9.66
N GLN A 4 -1.12 19.47 -9.44
CA GLN A 4 -0.51 18.74 -10.52
C GLN A 4 -1.59 18.33 -11.50
N LYS A 5 -1.79 19.14 -12.51
CA LYS A 5 -2.61 18.73 -13.64
C LYS A 5 -1.82 17.69 -14.41
N ARG A 6 -2.47 16.57 -14.70
CA ARG A 6 -1.89 15.62 -15.64
C ARG A 6 -1.83 16.31 -16.99
N THR A 7 -0.64 16.72 -17.35
CA THR A 7 -0.39 17.29 -18.67
C THR A 7 -0.24 16.15 -19.66
N LEU A 8 -1.11 16.12 -20.65
CA LEU A 8 -0.95 15.16 -21.74
C LEU A 8 0.21 15.59 -22.61
N LEU A 9 1.08 14.66 -22.90
CA LEU A 9 2.23 14.89 -23.74
C LEU A 9 1.89 14.60 -25.19
N ASP A 10 2.50 15.35 -26.12
CA ASP A 10 2.42 15.05 -27.53
C ASP A 10 3.54 14.05 -27.88
N LEU A 11 3.16 12.78 -28.00
CA LEU A 11 4.12 11.71 -28.27
C LEU A 11 4.77 11.85 -29.64
N ASN A 12 4.06 12.40 -30.63
CA ASN A 12 4.64 12.60 -31.94
C ASN A 12 5.78 13.61 -31.91
N ALA A 13 5.67 14.64 -31.07
CA ALA A 13 6.74 15.60 -30.88
C ALA A 13 7.94 15.03 -30.12
N MET A 14 7.75 13.93 -29.40
CA MET A 14 8.75 13.31 -28.54
C MET A 14 9.43 12.09 -29.18
N VAL A 15 9.04 11.72 -30.39
CA VAL A 15 9.52 10.44 -30.99
C VAL A 15 11.04 10.36 -31.06
N GLU A 16 11.72 11.48 -31.28
CA GLU A 16 13.20 11.51 -31.34
C GLU A 16 13.85 11.84 -30.01
N ASP A 17 13.05 12.12 -28.96
CA ASP A 17 13.60 12.44 -27.64
C ASP A 17 13.97 11.16 -26.90
N THR A 18 15.06 11.25 -26.13
CA THR A 18 15.38 10.17 -25.19
C THR A 18 14.53 10.34 -23.94
N LEU A 19 14.33 9.25 -23.23
CA LEU A 19 13.59 9.28 -21.97
C LEU A 19 14.52 9.37 -20.75
N ASP A 20 15.75 9.80 -20.95
CA ASP A 20 16.77 9.83 -19.90
C ASP A 20 16.39 10.72 -18.72
N ASN A 21 15.62 11.78 -18.98
CA ASN A 21 15.18 12.72 -17.96
C ASN A 21 13.79 12.35 -17.36
N VAL A 22 13.19 11.29 -17.85
CA VAL A 22 11.92 10.79 -17.31
C VAL A 22 12.26 9.76 -16.24
N PRO A 23 11.85 9.99 -14.99
CA PRO A 23 12.13 9.01 -13.93
C PRO A 23 11.36 7.72 -14.20
N ASP A 24 11.98 6.60 -13.85
CA ASP A 24 11.32 5.31 -13.94
C ASP A 24 10.11 5.30 -12.98
N ALA A 25 9.06 4.62 -13.40
CA ALA A 25 7.91 4.42 -12.53
C ALA A 25 8.33 3.60 -11.31
N PRO A 26 7.73 3.88 -10.13
CA PRO A 26 7.98 3.05 -8.96
C PRO A 26 7.62 1.58 -9.23
N ASP A 27 8.39 0.68 -8.66
CA ASP A 27 8.12 -0.75 -8.78
C ASP A 27 7.02 -1.15 -7.79
N TYR A 28 5.82 -1.35 -8.32
CA TYR A 28 4.67 -1.81 -7.55
C TYR A 28 4.48 -3.29 -7.80
N SER A 29 4.77 -4.11 -6.79
CA SER A 29 4.50 -5.54 -6.86
C SER A 29 4.18 -6.08 -5.49
N ASN A 30 3.33 -7.10 -5.43
CA ASN A 30 3.04 -7.77 -4.18
C ASN A 30 4.25 -8.61 -3.78
N PRO A 31 4.84 -8.37 -2.59
CA PRO A 31 5.92 -9.20 -2.10
C PRO A 31 5.44 -10.64 -1.87
N PRO A 32 6.30 -11.63 -2.06
CA PRO A 32 5.95 -13.00 -1.70
C PRO A 32 5.79 -13.15 -0.18
N ALA A 33 5.16 -14.23 0.24
CA ALA A 33 5.03 -14.53 1.68
C ALA A 33 6.40 -14.54 2.34
N GLY A 34 6.50 -13.97 3.52
CA GLY A 34 7.76 -13.87 4.24
C GLY A 34 7.71 -12.86 5.37
N GLU A 35 8.87 -12.54 5.91
CA GLU A 35 9.02 -11.55 6.97
C GLU A 35 9.81 -10.35 6.45
N TYR A 36 9.29 -9.17 6.73
CA TYR A 36 9.83 -7.92 6.19
C TYR A 36 9.80 -6.82 7.22
N THR A 37 10.71 -5.86 7.06
CA THR A 37 10.54 -4.54 7.66
C THR A 37 9.89 -3.65 6.61
N LEU A 38 8.75 -3.08 6.95
CA LEU A 38 7.97 -2.23 6.07
C LEU A 38 7.97 -0.79 6.56
N GLY A 39 7.91 0.15 5.61
CA GLY A 39 7.69 1.54 5.89
C GLY A 39 6.35 2.00 5.32
N VAL A 40 5.70 2.93 5.99
CA VAL A 40 4.49 3.57 5.45
C VAL A 40 4.90 4.79 4.67
N LYS A 41 4.79 4.71 3.36
CA LYS A 41 5.14 5.82 2.47
C LYS A 41 4.04 6.86 2.40
N ASP A 42 2.79 6.41 2.35
CA ASP A 42 1.64 7.29 2.22
C ASP A 42 0.38 6.65 2.80
N CYS A 43 -0.55 7.49 3.20
CA CYS A 43 -1.87 7.07 3.65
C CYS A 43 -2.86 8.15 3.22
N LYS A 44 -3.80 7.80 2.36
CA LYS A 44 -4.70 8.79 1.77
C LYS A 44 -6.08 8.24 1.49
N ILE A 45 -7.02 9.16 1.29
CA ILE A 45 -8.34 8.84 0.77
C ILE A 45 -8.25 8.85 -0.75
N GLU A 46 -8.70 7.77 -1.37
CA GLU A 46 -8.72 7.62 -2.82
C GLU A 46 -10.16 7.53 -3.31
N THR A 47 -10.48 8.32 -4.32
CA THR A 47 -11.77 8.24 -5.00
C THR A 47 -11.61 7.35 -6.23
N TYR A 48 -12.54 6.44 -6.42
CA TYR A 48 -12.52 5.52 -7.55
C TYR A 48 -13.92 5.30 -8.11
N LYS A 49 -13.99 4.78 -9.34
CA LYS A 49 -15.25 4.45 -9.98
C LYS A 49 -15.45 2.93 -9.90
N PRO A 50 -16.41 2.44 -9.09
CA PRO A 50 -16.71 1.03 -9.06
C PRO A 50 -17.38 0.56 -10.34
N LYS A 51 -17.30 -0.73 -10.65
CA LYS A 51 -17.93 -1.31 -11.83
C LYS A 51 -19.44 -1.10 -11.88
N ALA A 52 -20.09 -0.97 -10.74
CA ALA A 52 -21.51 -0.73 -10.63
C ALA A 52 -21.93 0.71 -10.97
N GLY A 53 -20.97 1.59 -11.24
CA GLY A 53 -21.22 3.00 -11.54
C GLY A 53 -21.12 3.89 -10.31
N GLY A 54 -21.11 5.21 -10.53
CA GLY A 54 -20.97 6.19 -9.47
C GLY A 54 -19.52 6.37 -9.00
N GLU A 55 -19.36 7.15 -7.94
CA GLU A 55 -18.05 7.37 -7.30
C GLU A 55 -18.07 6.77 -5.90
N ALA A 56 -16.98 6.17 -5.51
CA ALA A 56 -16.78 5.64 -4.17
C ALA A 56 -15.43 6.09 -3.64
N GLN A 57 -15.28 6.05 -2.33
CA GLN A 57 -14.03 6.39 -1.65
C GLN A 57 -13.51 5.18 -0.90
N ARG A 58 -12.20 5.13 -0.75
CA ARG A 58 -11.53 4.12 0.07
C ARG A 58 -10.28 4.74 0.68
N LEU A 59 -9.83 4.15 1.78
CA LEU A 59 -8.55 4.48 2.37
C LEU A 59 -7.48 3.60 1.74
N LYS A 60 -6.33 4.18 1.48
CA LYS A 60 -5.21 3.48 0.86
C LYS A 60 -3.94 3.77 1.63
N ILE A 61 -3.27 2.71 2.07
CA ILE A 61 -1.94 2.80 2.65
C ILE A 61 -0.96 2.25 1.62
N THR A 62 0.09 3.02 1.34
CA THR A 62 1.19 2.57 0.49
C THR A 62 2.36 2.22 1.37
N TYR A 63 2.84 0.98 1.24
CA TYR A 63 3.98 0.47 1.98
C TYR A 63 5.20 0.37 1.07
N THR A 64 6.37 0.50 1.68
CA THR A 64 7.64 0.17 1.02
C THR A 64 8.31 -0.97 1.77
N VAL A 65 8.97 -1.85 1.03
CA VAL A 65 9.84 -2.86 1.62
C VAL A 65 11.16 -2.19 1.97
N GLU A 66 11.44 -2.04 3.26
CA GLU A 66 12.70 -1.46 3.73
C GLU A 66 13.78 -2.53 3.83
N GLU A 67 13.41 -3.73 4.25
CA GLU A 67 14.31 -4.86 4.40
C GLU A 67 13.52 -6.16 4.26
N THR A 68 14.10 -7.15 3.59
CA THR A 68 13.60 -8.52 3.55
C THR A 68 14.32 -9.33 4.62
N LYS A 69 13.59 -9.83 5.62
CA LYS A 69 14.18 -10.68 6.68
C LYS A 69 14.22 -12.13 6.23
N SER A 70 13.11 -12.62 5.67
CA SER A 70 13.04 -13.98 5.12
C SER A 70 11.94 -14.04 4.08
N VAL A 71 12.09 -14.91 3.12
CA VAL A 71 11.07 -15.22 2.12
C VAL A 71 10.70 -16.67 2.26
N ALA A 72 9.40 -16.96 2.27
CA ALA A 72 8.91 -18.34 2.32
C ALA A 72 9.46 -19.13 1.13
N ASP A 73 9.62 -20.42 1.29
CA ASP A 73 10.09 -21.34 0.24
C ASP A 73 11.50 -21.03 -0.29
N GLY A 74 12.30 -20.29 0.48
CA GLY A 74 13.67 -19.97 0.09
C GLY A 74 13.82 -19.03 -1.08
N GLY A 75 12.80 -18.20 -1.33
CA GLY A 75 12.84 -17.23 -2.42
C GLY A 75 13.89 -16.14 -2.23
N SER A 76 14.14 -15.40 -3.29
CA SER A 76 15.09 -14.29 -3.28
C SER A 76 14.55 -13.09 -2.50
N PRO A 77 15.43 -12.31 -1.83
CA PRO A 77 14.99 -11.07 -1.19
C PRO A 77 14.30 -10.14 -2.16
N VAL A 78 13.29 -9.45 -1.65
CA VAL A 78 12.58 -8.42 -2.42
C VAL A 78 13.46 -7.16 -2.48
N PRO A 79 13.59 -6.50 -3.62
CA PRO A 79 14.35 -5.26 -3.69
C PRO A 79 13.83 -4.21 -2.71
N ASN A 80 14.74 -3.56 -1.98
CA ASN A 80 14.38 -2.46 -1.10
C ASN A 80 13.74 -1.34 -1.93
N GLY A 81 12.67 -0.74 -1.39
CA GLY A 81 11.91 0.27 -2.10
C GLY A 81 10.76 -0.28 -2.93
N THR A 82 10.60 -1.60 -3.03
CA THR A 82 9.41 -2.19 -3.65
C THR A 82 8.16 -1.72 -2.91
N MET A 83 7.16 -1.25 -3.65
CA MET A 83 5.94 -0.70 -3.07
C MET A 83 4.74 -1.61 -3.33
N PHE A 84 3.86 -1.67 -2.36
CA PHE A 84 2.57 -2.31 -2.48
C PHE A 84 1.54 -1.58 -1.63
N THR A 85 0.27 -1.85 -1.85
CA THR A 85 -0.79 -1.09 -1.23
C THR A 85 -1.78 -1.98 -0.50
N GLU A 86 -2.41 -1.40 0.51
CA GLU A 86 -3.54 -2.00 1.22
C GLU A 86 -4.69 -1.01 1.19
N THR A 87 -5.88 -1.47 0.87
CA THR A 87 -7.06 -0.61 0.79
C THR A 87 -8.13 -1.03 1.79
N PHE A 88 -8.89 -0.04 2.26
CA PHE A 88 -9.96 -0.24 3.23
C PHE A 88 -11.22 0.43 2.69
N MET A 89 -12.31 -0.29 2.71
CA MET A 89 -13.59 0.24 2.22
C MET A 89 -14.10 1.36 3.13
N ALA A 90 -14.81 2.32 2.54
CA ALA A 90 -15.46 3.41 3.28
C ALA A 90 -16.76 2.93 3.93
N THR A 91 -16.65 1.95 4.79
CA THR A 91 -17.74 1.37 5.58
C THR A 91 -17.30 1.33 7.04
N GLU A 92 -18.25 1.16 7.94
CA GLU A 92 -17.92 1.03 9.36
C GLU A 92 -16.95 -0.14 9.60
N GLN A 93 -17.21 -1.27 8.95
CA GLN A 93 -16.32 -2.43 9.04
C GLN A 93 -14.93 -2.14 8.45
N GLY A 94 -14.87 -1.50 7.29
CA GLY A 94 -13.60 -1.13 6.66
C GLY A 94 -12.79 -0.17 7.51
N LEU A 95 -13.44 0.81 8.13
CA LEU A 95 -12.80 1.74 9.06
C LEU A 95 -12.32 1.02 10.33
N GLY A 96 -13.04 0.01 10.79
CA GLY A 96 -12.61 -0.81 11.91
C GLY A 96 -11.31 -1.57 11.60
N TYR A 97 -11.20 -2.14 10.42
CA TYR A 97 -9.96 -2.78 9.97
C TYR A 97 -8.82 -1.78 9.84
N PHE A 98 -9.10 -0.60 9.30
CA PHE A 98 -8.11 0.48 9.20
C PHE A 98 -7.59 0.87 10.59
N LYS A 99 -8.50 1.11 11.53
CA LYS A 99 -8.14 1.46 12.90
C LYS A 99 -7.28 0.38 13.55
N ALA A 100 -7.61 -0.88 13.37
CA ALA A 100 -6.82 -2.00 13.90
C ALA A 100 -5.41 -2.02 13.29
N ARG A 101 -5.31 -1.72 11.99
CA ARG A 101 -4.01 -1.65 11.31
C ARG A 101 -3.16 -0.53 11.88
N ILE A 102 -3.73 0.65 12.08
CA ILE A 102 -3.01 1.79 12.64
C ILE A 102 -2.55 1.48 14.07
N LYS A 103 -3.40 0.89 14.89
CA LYS A 103 -3.03 0.45 16.24
C LYS A 103 -1.82 -0.48 16.21
N GLY A 104 -1.82 -1.45 15.31
CA GLY A 104 -0.71 -2.40 15.17
C GLY A 104 0.59 -1.71 14.77
N ILE A 105 0.54 -0.88 13.73
CA ILE A 105 1.73 -0.18 13.22
C ILE A 105 2.31 0.76 14.27
N MET A 106 1.46 1.52 14.95
CA MET A 106 1.89 2.51 15.94
C MET A 106 2.13 1.91 17.33
N ALA A 107 1.91 0.60 17.49
CA ALA A 107 1.97 -0.08 18.78
C ALA A 107 1.11 0.59 19.84
N ALA A 108 -0.04 1.12 19.41
CA ALA A 108 -0.97 1.84 20.28
C ALA A 108 -2.05 0.90 20.79
N SER A 109 -2.38 0.97 22.07
CA SER A 109 -3.47 0.18 22.65
C SER A 109 -4.85 0.80 22.38
N ASP A 110 -4.88 2.10 22.07
CA ASP A 110 -6.10 2.85 21.98
C ASP A 110 -5.92 4.09 21.09
N LEU A 111 -6.97 4.43 20.35
CA LEU A 111 -7.02 5.62 19.50
C LEU A 111 -8.24 6.48 19.80
N ILE A 112 -8.74 6.45 21.05
CA ILE A 112 -9.88 7.27 21.47
C ILE A 112 -9.51 8.75 21.34
N GLY A 113 -10.40 9.52 20.73
CA GLY A 113 -10.19 10.94 20.53
C GLY A 113 -9.25 11.32 19.38
N VAL A 114 -8.70 10.33 18.68
CA VAL A 114 -7.83 10.58 17.53
C VAL A 114 -8.69 10.62 16.26
N SER A 115 -8.59 11.71 15.50
CA SER A 115 -9.36 11.86 14.27
C SER A 115 -8.79 10.97 13.16
N LEU A 116 -9.60 10.69 12.14
CA LEU A 116 -9.15 9.97 10.96
C LEU A 116 -7.96 10.69 10.30
N GLY A 117 -8.03 12.01 10.18
CA GLY A 117 -6.94 12.79 9.60
C GLY A 117 -5.64 12.67 10.40
N ASP A 118 -5.73 12.66 11.73
CA ASP A 118 -4.57 12.48 12.60
C ASP A 118 -3.98 11.09 12.48
N MET A 119 -4.82 10.06 12.38
CA MET A 119 -4.36 8.68 12.14
C MET A 119 -3.59 8.58 10.82
N MET A 120 -4.15 9.14 9.77
CA MET A 120 -3.52 9.12 8.45
C MET A 120 -2.18 9.86 8.45
N GLY A 121 -2.12 11.01 9.09
CA GLY A 121 -0.89 11.79 9.18
C GLY A 121 0.18 11.15 10.06
N SER A 122 -0.24 10.57 11.19
CA SER A 122 0.69 9.99 12.16
C SER A 122 1.35 8.71 11.66
N VAL A 123 0.67 7.94 10.82
CA VAL A 123 1.20 6.66 10.35
C VAL A 123 2.23 6.83 9.25
N LYS A 124 2.22 7.94 8.53
CA LYS A 124 3.20 8.21 7.47
C LYS A 124 4.62 8.24 8.05
N GLY A 125 5.52 7.54 7.40
CA GLY A 125 6.92 7.45 7.84
C GLY A 125 7.18 6.41 8.92
N ALA A 126 6.15 5.76 9.44
CA ALA A 126 6.33 4.70 10.43
C ALA A 126 7.00 3.48 9.78
N THR A 127 7.84 2.79 10.55
CA THR A 127 8.43 1.52 10.15
C THR A 127 8.06 0.45 11.15
N PHE A 128 7.86 -0.76 10.66
CA PHE A 128 7.45 -1.87 11.51
C PHE A 128 7.83 -3.20 10.87
N ASP A 129 7.95 -4.22 11.69
CA ASP A 129 8.15 -5.58 11.19
C ASP A 129 6.80 -6.23 10.93
N ALA A 130 6.71 -6.94 9.82
CA ALA A 130 5.48 -7.60 9.43
C ALA A 130 5.75 -8.97 8.84
N ARG A 131 4.78 -9.86 9.01
CA ARG A 131 4.72 -11.12 8.30
C ARG A 131 3.66 -10.99 7.22
N LEU A 132 4.05 -11.26 5.97
CA LEU A 132 3.15 -11.23 4.84
C LEU A 132 2.79 -12.65 4.45
N THR A 133 1.50 -12.86 4.15
CA THR A 133 0.99 -14.09 3.59
C THR A 133 0.18 -13.76 2.35
N ILE A 134 0.12 -14.71 1.42
CA ILE A 134 -0.66 -14.54 0.20
C ILE A 134 -1.91 -15.41 0.31
N LYS A 135 -3.06 -14.78 0.22
CA LYS A 135 -4.33 -15.48 0.16
C LYS A 135 -4.85 -15.46 -1.26
N LYS A 136 -5.13 -16.63 -1.81
CA LYS A 136 -5.70 -16.76 -3.14
C LYS A 136 -7.20 -16.90 -3.05
N SER A 137 -7.92 -16.23 -3.95
CA SER A 137 -9.37 -16.34 -4.05
C SER A 137 -9.77 -16.52 -5.50
N PRO A 138 -10.87 -17.27 -5.79
CA PRO A 138 -11.30 -17.50 -7.17
C PRO A 138 -11.64 -16.21 -7.89
N ASN A 139 -11.19 -16.10 -9.15
CA ASN A 139 -11.55 -15.00 -10.02
C ASN A 139 -12.62 -15.49 -11.01
N PRO A 140 -13.82 -14.89 -11.01
CA PRO A 140 -14.90 -15.29 -11.94
C PRO A 140 -14.51 -15.23 -13.41
N ALA A 141 -13.55 -14.38 -13.77
CA ALA A 141 -13.07 -14.26 -15.14
C ALA A 141 -12.00 -15.29 -15.52
N GLY A 142 -11.63 -16.18 -14.59
CA GLY A 142 -10.57 -17.19 -14.76
C GLY A 142 -9.35 -16.87 -13.91
N GLY A 143 -8.65 -17.91 -13.45
CA GLY A 143 -7.49 -17.74 -12.59
C GLY A 143 -7.85 -17.43 -11.15
N GLU A 144 -6.91 -16.87 -10.42
CA GLU A 144 -7.05 -16.56 -9.00
C GLU A 144 -6.58 -15.13 -8.71
N TYR A 145 -7.27 -14.45 -7.79
CA TYR A 145 -6.76 -13.22 -7.19
C TYR A 145 -5.76 -13.56 -6.10
N GLU A 146 -4.66 -12.85 -6.06
CA GLU A 146 -3.71 -12.92 -4.96
C GLU A 146 -3.86 -11.67 -4.08
N ASN A 147 -4.13 -11.89 -2.82
CA ASN A 147 -4.25 -10.82 -1.83
C ASN A 147 -3.17 -10.97 -0.78
N VAL A 148 -2.41 -9.90 -0.57
CA VAL A 148 -1.41 -9.86 0.48
C VAL A 148 -2.11 -9.58 1.80
N GLN A 149 -1.88 -10.44 2.78
CA GLN A 149 -2.33 -10.24 4.15
C GLN A 149 -1.14 -9.83 5.01
N ILE A 150 -1.32 -8.75 5.75
CA ILE A 150 -0.26 -8.18 6.59
C ILE A 150 -0.58 -8.49 8.04
N ARG A 151 0.38 -9.10 8.72
CA ARG A 151 0.34 -9.25 10.17
C ARG A 151 1.49 -8.46 10.76
N VAL A 152 1.18 -7.44 11.54
CA VAL A 152 2.20 -6.66 12.22
C VAL A 152 2.78 -7.52 13.33
N VAL A 153 4.10 -7.66 13.33
CA VAL A 153 4.82 -8.35 14.39
C VAL A 153 5.18 -7.31 15.43
N GLN A 154 4.70 -7.48 16.65
CA GLN A 154 5.05 -6.57 17.73
C GLN A 154 6.54 -6.72 18.03
N GLN A 155 7.25 -5.60 17.95
CA GLN A 155 8.62 -5.58 18.42
C GLN A 155 8.61 -5.80 19.93
N LYS A 156 9.33 -6.80 20.37
CA LYS A 156 9.64 -6.91 21.79
C LYS A 156 10.56 -5.75 22.15
N ALA A 157 10.06 -4.94 23.04
CA ALA A 157 10.87 -3.85 23.59
C ALA A 157 12.14 -4.41 24.27
#